data_3df73643f0be4f63feadfc14e6c8e4dd
#
_entry.id   3df73643f0be4f63feadfc14e6c8e4dd
#
_cell.length_a   1.000
_cell.length_b   1.000
_cell.length_c   1.000
_cell.angle_alpha   90.00
_cell.angle_beta   90.00
_cell.angle_gamma   90.00
#
_symmetry.space_group_name_H-M   'P 1'
#
loop_
_entity.id
_entity.type
_entity.pdbx_description
1 polymer ?
#
loop_
_entity_poly.entity_id
_entity_poly.type
_entity_poly.pdbx_seq_one_letter_code
_entity_poly.pdbx_strand_id
1 'polypeptide(L)'
;MLKTRNAYIALIFCNIVWACDYPFYNLVLGRYISPMAMVTASLIIAALFSLVPLMWERSESVAPQDRAKILGAALLMGVARKLCMMFGLAETSPIDGSIIGTTTPLLVLLLSVVVGVDHFTTKKVVGLVLGMMGTLAIILTSNSGVHTQSSVWGNLLIFVSSCVSASYMVLCKRLVGKYRVTTVLRWIYCASAFVILPFGVDDVLTIDFSAMDTKILLASLFVLFVPTYLPNLLLNYSLRSVAPTASSIYAYIQPVVAVALSVAMRLDKLHPDTLLFAVVIFAGVALVLNSYRQSPKVG
;
A
#
# COMPACT_ATOMS: atom_id res chain seq x y z
N MET A 1 -4.08 12.85 -24.14
CA MET A 1 -3.52 11.47 -24.32
C MET A 1 -2.17 11.28 -23.62
N LEU A 2 -1.15 12.11 -23.81
CA LEU A 2 0.18 11.96 -23.17
C LEU A 2 0.13 11.92 -21.62
N LYS A 3 -0.63 12.82 -20.96
CA LYS A 3 -0.76 12.84 -19.49
C LYS A 3 -1.34 11.55 -18.92
N THR A 4 -2.31 10.95 -19.59
CA THR A 4 -2.95 9.71 -19.14
C THR A 4 -2.01 8.51 -19.32
N ARG A 5 -1.24 8.46 -20.41
CA ARG A 5 -0.22 7.42 -20.63
C ARG A 5 0.85 7.44 -19.54
N ASN A 6 1.35 8.63 -19.21
CA ASN A 6 2.35 8.79 -18.15
C ASN A 6 1.81 8.38 -16.77
N ALA A 7 0.51 8.63 -16.50
CA ALA A 7 -0.13 8.17 -15.26
C ALA A 7 -0.17 6.64 -15.15
N TYR A 8 -0.44 5.92 -16.24
CA TYR A 8 -0.41 4.45 -16.24
C TYR A 8 1.01 3.89 -16.08
N ILE A 9 2.00 4.50 -16.72
CA ILE A 9 3.42 4.12 -16.53
C ILE A 9 3.82 4.33 -15.06
N ALA A 10 3.42 5.45 -14.46
CA ALA A 10 3.68 5.73 -13.05
C ALA A 10 3.04 4.69 -12.12
N LEU A 11 1.81 4.21 -12.43
CA LEU A 11 1.14 3.14 -11.68
C LEU A 11 1.88 1.81 -11.77
N ILE A 12 2.37 1.44 -12.94
CA ILE A 12 3.18 0.22 -13.12
C ILE A 12 4.45 0.31 -12.27
N PHE A 13 5.19 1.41 -12.40
CA PHE A 13 6.45 1.58 -11.69
C PHE A 13 6.27 1.61 -10.17
N CYS A 14 5.29 2.36 -9.64
CA CYS A 14 5.07 2.41 -8.20
C CYS A 14 4.67 1.04 -7.62
N ASN A 15 3.88 0.23 -8.36
CA ASN A 15 3.49 -1.10 -7.90
C ASN A 15 4.63 -2.12 -7.98
N ILE A 16 5.56 -1.99 -8.94
CA ILE A 16 6.80 -2.79 -8.95
C ILE A 16 7.65 -2.46 -7.72
N VAL A 17 7.85 -1.17 -7.41
CA VAL A 17 8.61 -0.77 -6.22
C VAL A 17 7.97 -1.31 -4.95
N TRP A 18 6.66 -1.16 -4.79
CA TRP A 18 5.95 -1.72 -3.62
C TRP A 18 5.97 -3.25 -3.57
N ALA A 19 6.02 -3.93 -4.70
CA ALA A 19 6.14 -5.39 -4.74
C ALA A 19 7.49 -5.86 -4.15
N CYS A 20 8.55 -5.11 -4.38
CA CYS A 20 9.87 -5.39 -3.79
C CYS A 20 9.89 -5.20 -2.27
N ASP A 21 8.97 -4.41 -1.71
CA ASP A 21 8.91 -4.15 -0.28
C ASP A 21 8.72 -5.44 0.54
N TYR A 22 7.82 -6.31 0.11
CA TYR A 22 7.44 -7.50 0.86
C TYR A 22 8.63 -8.39 1.23
N PRO A 23 9.46 -8.86 0.27
CA PRO A 23 10.63 -9.67 0.60
C PRO A 23 11.71 -8.89 1.34
N PHE A 24 11.94 -7.62 1.02
CA PHE A 24 12.97 -6.82 1.71
C PHE A 24 12.56 -6.47 3.14
N TYR A 25 11.29 -6.15 3.41
CA TYR A 25 10.80 -5.98 4.78
C TYR A 25 10.95 -7.26 5.60
N ASN A 26 10.68 -8.43 5.03
CA ASN A 26 10.83 -9.71 5.73
C ASN A 26 12.28 -9.99 6.18
N LEU A 27 13.28 -9.52 5.42
CA LEU A 27 14.69 -9.63 5.82
C LEU A 27 15.04 -8.78 7.04
N VAL A 28 14.36 -7.65 7.22
CA VAL A 28 14.78 -6.57 8.13
C VAL A 28 13.90 -6.47 9.36
N LEU A 29 12.55 -6.58 9.18
CA LEU A 29 11.57 -6.36 10.24
C LEU A 29 11.66 -7.43 11.33
N GLY A 30 11.58 -6.98 12.57
CA GLY A 30 11.55 -7.82 13.76
C GLY A 30 12.91 -8.40 14.16
N ARG A 31 13.89 -8.43 13.24
CA ARG A 31 15.25 -8.94 13.53
C ARG A 31 16.26 -7.82 13.76
N TYR A 32 16.23 -6.80 12.90
CA TYR A 32 17.21 -5.71 12.90
C TYR A 32 16.55 -4.37 13.18
N ILE A 33 15.33 -4.16 12.70
CA ILE A 33 14.56 -2.93 12.87
C ILE A 33 13.18 -3.31 13.39
N SER A 34 12.76 -2.71 14.51
CA SER A 34 11.41 -2.91 15.04
C SER A 34 10.36 -2.32 14.09
N PRO A 35 9.13 -2.85 14.05
CA PRO A 35 8.06 -2.28 13.24
C PRO A 35 7.83 -0.79 13.52
N MET A 36 7.91 -0.38 14.80
CA MET A 36 7.72 1.02 15.19
C MET A 36 8.89 1.90 14.70
N ALA A 37 10.14 1.43 14.84
CA ALA A 37 11.30 2.13 14.28
C ALA A 37 11.18 2.31 12.77
N MET A 38 10.73 1.26 12.05
CA MET A 38 10.53 1.30 10.60
C MET A 38 9.46 2.32 10.20
N VAL A 39 8.31 2.35 10.90
CA VAL A 39 7.25 3.35 10.67
C VAL A 39 7.81 4.74 10.88
N THR A 40 8.44 4.99 12.02
CA THR A 40 8.91 6.32 12.43
C THR A 40 10.01 6.81 11.50
N ALA A 41 11.06 6.02 11.26
CA ALA A 41 12.16 6.39 10.39
C ALA A 41 11.67 6.67 8.95
N SER A 42 10.81 5.78 8.40
CA SER A 42 10.30 5.97 7.05
C SER A 42 9.40 7.20 6.90
N LEU A 43 8.62 7.57 7.93
CA LEU A 43 7.80 8.78 7.89
C LEU A 43 8.64 10.06 8.03
N ILE A 44 9.70 10.04 8.84
CA ILE A 44 10.67 11.14 8.93
C ILE A 44 11.35 11.33 7.57
N ILE A 45 11.86 10.26 6.97
CA ILE A 45 12.52 10.30 5.65
C ILE A 45 11.54 10.80 4.57
N ALA A 46 10.30 10.32 4.58
CA ALA A 46 9.28 10.78 3.64
C ALA A 46 8.93 12.27 3.84
N ALA A 47 8.88 12.74 5.10
CA ALA A 47 8.69 14.15 5.41
C ALA A 47 9.84 14.99 4.85
N LEU A 48 11.10 14.58 5.09
CA LEU A 48 12.28 15.27 4.56
C LEU A 48 12.26 15.31 3.01
N PHE A 49 11.98 14.17 2.34
CA PHE A 49 11.86 14.15 0.88
C PHE A 49 10.72 15.02 0.36
N SER A 50 9.63 15.13 1.11
CA SER A 50 8.50 15.98 0.73
C SER A 50 8.81 17.49 0.80
N LEU A 51 9.86 17.88 1.51
CA LEU A 51 10.34 19.27 1.57
C LEU A 51 11.27 19.63 0.38
N VAL A 52 11.91 18.63 -0.24
CA VAL A 52 12.87 18.84 -1.35
C VAL A 52 12.27 19.67 -2.49
N PRO A 53 11.01 19.46 -2.96
CA PRO A 53 10.42 20.29 -4.01
C PRO A 53 10.33 21.78 -3.68
N LEU A 54 10.36 22.17 -2.40
CA LEU A 54 10.34 23.59 -2.01
C LEU A 54 11.58 24.38 -2.47
N MET A 55 12.65 23.67 -2.85
CA MET A 55 13.86 24.32 -3.36
C MET A 55 13.61 25.00 -4.72
N TRP A 56 12.62 24.53 -5.50
CA TRP A 56 12.29 25.07 -6.83
C TRP A 56 10.79 25.34 -7.07
N GLU A 57 9.90 24.83 -6.22
CA GLU A 57 8.48 25.11 -6.30
C GLU A 57 8.07 26.18 -5.27
N ARG A 58 7.27 27.15 -5.71
CA ARG A 58 6.65 28.09 -4.76
C ARG A 58 5.69 27.35 -3.84
N SER A 59 5.71 27.69 -2.55
CA SER A 59 4.79 27.12 -1.57
C SER A 59 3.34 27.45 -1.97
N GLU A 60 2.51 26.41 -2.04
CA GLU A 60 1.08 26.54 -2.28
C GLU A 60 0.34 26.56 -0.94
N SER A 61 -0.53 27.56 -0.75
CA SER A 61 -1.32 27.68 0.47
C SER A 61 -2.53 26.73 0.43
N VAL A 62 -2.75 26.03 1.53
CA VAL A 62 -3.93 25.16 1.70
C VAL A 62 -5.04 25.93 2.38
N ALA A 63 -6.24 25.91 1.78
CA ALA A 63 -7.42 26.57 2.34
C ALA A 63 -7.75 26.01 3.74
N PRO A 64 -8.12 26.86 4.71
CA PRO A 64 -8.38 26.42 6.09
C PRO A 64 -9.39 25.26 6.19
N GLN A 65 -10.42 25.27 5.38
CA GLN A 65 -11.46 24.23 5.30
C GLN A 65 -10.96 22.87 4.82
N ASP A 66 -9.82 22.79 4.14
CA ASP A 66 -9.23 21.55 3.66
C ASP A 66 -8.10 21.02 4.57
N ARG A 67 -7.64 21.82 5.53
CA ARG A 67 -6.58 21.39 6.47
C ARG A 67 -7.00 20.18 7.29
N ALA A 68 -8.23 20.17 7.81
CA ALA A 68 -8.76 19.02 8.54
C ALA A 68 -8.82 17.75 7.67
N LYS A 69 -9.17 17.87 6.39
CA LYS A 69 -9.19 16.74 5.45
C LYS A 69 -7.77 16.22 5.18
N ILE A 70 -6.78 17.10 5.07
CA ILE A 70 -5.38 16.71 4.91
C ILE A 70 -4.85 16.03 6.18
N LEU A 71 -5.19 16.52 7.37
CA LEU A 71 -4.85 15.85 8.62
C LEU A 71 -5.49 14.47 8.72
N GLY A 72 -6.77 14.33 8.32
CA GLY A 72 -7.41 13.01 8.19
C GLY A 72 -6.68 12.10 7.19
N ALA A 73 -6.25 12.61 6.05
CA ALA A 73 -5.45 11.87 5.08
C ALA A 73 -4.07 11.47 5.64
N ALA A 74 -3.45 12.31 6.48
CA ALA A 74 -2.20 12.01 7.16
C ALA A 74 -2.37 10.87 8.17
N LEU A 75 -3.44 10.89 8.98
CA LEU A 75 -3.74 9.82 9.93
C LEU A 75 -4.03 8.51 9.22
N LEU A 76 -4.77 8.54 8.11
CA LEU A 76 -5.08 7.34 7.32
C LEU A 76 -3.83 6.81 6.61
N MET A 77 -3.28 7.58 5.66
CA MET A 77 -2.24 7.11 4.74
C MET A 77 -0.86 7.03 5.41
N GLY A 78 -0.52 8.02 6.21
CA GLY A 78 0.77 8.08 6.86
C GLY A 78 0.84 7.19 8.10
N VAL A 79 -0.06 7.36 9.06
CA VAL A 79 0.03 6.69 10.36
C VAL A 79 -0.65 5.32 10.33
N ALA A 80 -1.97 5.26 10.20
CA ALA A 80 -2.73 4.02 10.39
C ALA A 80 -2.35 2.94 9.37
N ARG A 81 -2.29 3.29 8.07
CA ARG A 81 -1.87 2.34 7.03
C ARG A 81 -0.47 1.80 7.29
N LYS A 82 0.48 2.69 7.60
CA LYS A 82 1.88 2.31 7.77
C LYS A 82 2.08 1.45 9.02
N LEU A 83 1.42 1.77 10.14
CA LEU A 83 1.44 0.95 11.34
C LEU A 83 0.89 -0.45 11.05
N CYS A 84 -0.33 -0.55 10.51
CA CYS A 84 -0.93 -1.85 10.20
C CYS A 84 -0.06 -2.65 9.22
N MET A 85 0.54 -2.00 8.22
CA MET A 85 1.43 -2.65 7.25
C MET A 85 2.69 -3.20 7.92
N MET A 86 3.41 -2.40 8.73
CA MET A 86 4.69 -2.81 9.31
C MET A 86 4.53 -3.86 10.40
N PHE A 87 3.56 -3.69 11.31
CA PHE A 87 3.26 -4.71 12.31
C PHE A 87 2.71 -5.99 11.68
N GLY A 88 1.89 -5.87 10.63
CA GLY A 88 1.40 -7.02 9.88
C GLY A 88 2.53 -7.79 9.18
N LEU A 89 3.43 -7.10 8.46
CA LEU A 89 4.55 -7.74 7.76
C LEU A 89 5.61 -8.32 8.69
N ALA A 90 5.69 -7.87 9.94
CA ALA A 90 6.57 -8.47 10.94
C ALA A 90 6.10 -9.86 11.36
N GLU A 91 4.82 -10.17 11.19
CA GLU A 91 4.16 -11.41 11.62
C GLU A 91 3.52 -12.21 10.48
N THR A 92 3.83 -11.88 9.23
CA THR A 92 3.30 -12.61 8.06
C THR A 92 4.34 -12.84 7.00
N SER A 93 4.12 -13.85 6.15
CA SER A 93 5.03 -14.13 5.03
C SER A 93 4.90 -13.08 3.93
N PRO A 94 5.97 -12.83 3.15
CA PRO A 94 5.93 -11.92 2.02
C PRO A 94 4.88 -12.31 0.97
N ILE A 95 4.68 -13.60 0.75
CA ILE A 95 3.72 -14.13 -0.22
C ILE A 95 2.29 -13.84 0.26
N ASP A 96 1.94 -14.26 1.49
CA ASP A 96 0.59 -14.05 2.06
C ASP A 96 0.26 -12.55 2.13
N GLY A 97 1.20 -11.74 2.63
CA GLY A 97 1.03 -10.29 2.71
C GLY A 97 0.75 -9.65 1.34
N SER A 98 1.48 -10.06 0.30
CA SER A 98 1.29 -9.53 -1.05
C SER A 98 -0.06 -9.93 -1.66
N ILE A 99 -0.51 -11.18 -1.43
CA ILE A 99 -1.79 -11.67 -1.94
C ILE A 99 -2.95 -10.98 -1.21
N ILE A 100 -2.89 -10.84 0.13
CA ILE A 100 -3.89 -10.09 0.90
C ILE A 100 -3.98 -8.64 0.41
N GLY A 101 -2.85 -8.01 0.11
CA GLY A 101 -2.79 -6.67 -0.46
C GLY A 101 -3.61 -6.51 -1.76
N THR A 102 -3.80 -7.60 -2.52
CA THR A 102 -4.61 -7.58 -3.75
C THR A 102 -6.11 -7.41 -3.51
N THR A 103 -6.58 -7.44 -2.28
CA THR A 103 -7.96 -7.08 -1.94
C THR A 103 -8.22 -5.58 -2.01
N THR A 104 -7.18 -4.75 -2.02
CA THR A 104 -7.32 -3.29 -2.12
C THR A 104 -8.24 -2.85 -3.27
N PRO A 105 -8.14 -3.34 -4.51
CA PRO A 105 -9.06 -2.95 -5.58
C PRO A 105 -10.52 -3.31 -5.31
N LEU A 106 -10.77 -4.42 -4.64
CA LEU A 106 -12.13 -4.82 -4.26
C LEU A 106 -12.71 -3.87 -3.21
N LEU A 107 -11.89 -3.48 -2.24
CA LEU A 107 -12.25 -2.51 -1.21
C LEU A 107 -12.45 -1.10 -1.80
N VAL A 108 -11.62 -0.71 -2.77
CA VAL A 108 -11.78 0.55 -3.51
C VAL A 108 -13.11 0.55 -4.28
N LEU A 109 -13.48 -0.56 -4.94
CA LEU A 109 -14.77 -0.69 -5.59
C LEU A 109 -15.91 -0.54 -4.60
N LEU A 110 -15.87 -1.29 -3.49
CA LEU A 110 -16.90 -1.25 -2.45
C LEU A 110 -17.10 0.18 -1.94
N LEU A 111 -16.02 0.86 -1.55
CA LEU A 111 -16.07 2.23 -1.07
C LEU A 111 -16.52 3.22 -2.15
N SER A 112 -16.12 3.02 -3.40
CA SER A 112 -16.54 3.88 -4.51
C SER A 112 -18.06 3.80 -4.74
N VAL A 113 -18.67 2.64 -4.53
CA VAL A 113 -20.13 2.49 -4.59
C VAL A 113 -20.81 3.14 -3.38
N VAL A 114 -20.29 2.93 -2.17
CA VAL A 114 -20.82 3.55 -0.95
C VAL A 114 -20.81 5.08 -1.03
N VAL A 115 -19.77 5.65 -1.62
CA VAL A 115 -19.62 7.13 -1.79
C VAL A 115 -20.38 7.64 -3.02
N GLY A 116 -21.02 6.76 -3.81
CA GLY A 116 -21.80 7.14 -4.99
C GLY A 116 -20.96 7.51 -6.22
N VAL A 117 -19.70 7.10 -6.27
CA VAL A 117 -18.80 7.33 -7.43
C VAL A 117 -18.91 6.18 -8.44
N ASP A 118 -19.36 5.01 -7.99
CA ASP A 118 -19.57 3.82 -8.82
C ASP A 118 -20.91 3.16 -8.46
N HIS A 119 -21.27 2.07 -9.15
CA HIS A 119 -22.50 1.31 -8.91
C HIS A 119 -22.22 -0.20 -8.94
N PHE A 120 -23.04 -0.96 -8.21
CA PHE A 120 -22.98 -2.42 -8.23
C PHE A 120 -23.58 -2.97 -9.52
N THR A 121 -22.91 -3.96 -10.08
CA THR A 121 -23.44 -4.88 -11.07
C THR A 121 -23.31 -6.31 -10.56
N THR A 122 -24.06 -7.26 -11.07
CA THR A 122 -23.97 -8.66 -10.63
C THR A 122 -22.54 -9.19 -10.69
N LYS A 123 -21.81 -8.86 -11.77
CA LYS A 123 -20.39 -9.27 -11.94
C LYS A 123 -19.49 -8.66 -10.87
N LYS A 124 -19.69 -7.39 -10.51
CA LYS A 124 -18.93 -6.72 -9.46
C LYS A 124 -19.21 -7.33 -8.09
N VAL A 125 -20.47 -7.64 -7.78
CA VAL A 125 -20.86 -8.27 -6.51
C VAL A 125 -20.26 -9.66 -6.40
N VAL A 126 -20.42 -10.52 -7.43
CA VAL A 126 -19.84 -11.86 -7.42
C VAL A 126 -18.32 -11.82 -7.31
N GLY A 127 -17.67 -10.92 -8.06
CA GLY A 127 -16.23 -10.76 -7.98
C GLY A 127 -15.74 -10.27 -6.62
N LEU A 128 -16.48 -9.34 -5.99
CA LEU A 128 -16.20 -8.86 -4.63
C LEU A 128 -16.30 -10.00 -3.61
N VAL A 129 -17.39 -10.78 -3.65
CA VAL A 129 -17.60 -11.91 -2.75
C VAL A 129 -16.50 -12.96 -2.90
N LEU A 130 -16.18 -13.38 -4.14
CA LEU A 130 -15.11 -14.35 -4.40
C LEU A 130 -13.76 -13.86 -3.87
N GLY A 131 -13.40 -12.61 -4.15
CA GLY A 131 -12.12 -12.05 -3.70
C GLY A 131 -12.02 -11.97 -2.18
N MET A 132 -13.10 -11.54 -1.52
CA MET A 132 -13.15 -11.49 -0.05
C MET A 132 -13.10 -12.87 0.59
N MET A 133 -13.77 -13.89 0.00
CA MET A 133 -13.69 -15.28 0.46
C MET A 133 -12.27 -15.84 0.36
N GLY A 134 -11.58 -15.63 -0.76
CA GLY A 134 -10.19 -16.05 -0.93
C GLY A 134 -9.25 -15.39 0.10
N THR A 135 -9.42 -14.09 0.35
CA THR A 135 -8.64 -13.37 1.37
C THR A 135 -8.92 -13.92 2.79
N LEU A 136 -10.19 -14.10 3.14
CA LEU A 136 -10.56 -14.65 4.44
C LEU A 136 -9.99 -16.07 4.62
N ALA A 137 -9.98 -16.89 3.57
CA ALA A 137 -9.38 -18.22 3.60
C ALA A 137 -7.89 -18.15 3.94
N ILE A 138 -7.11 -17.27 3.29
CA ILE A 138 -5.67 -17.08 3.63
C ILE A 138 -5.52 -16.66 5.10
N ILE A 139 -6.31 -15.70 5.58
CA ILE A 139 -6.21 -15.22 6.97
C ILE A 139 -6.47 -16.36 7.95
N LEU A 140 -7.51 -17.16 7.73
CA LEU A 140 -7.92 -18.20 8.66
C LEU A 140 -7.01 -19.44 8.63
N THR A 141 -6.40 -19.76 7.49
CA THR A 141 -5.52 -20.93 7.36
C THR A 141 -4.10 -20.68 7.86
N SER A 142 -3.71 -19.45 8.13
CA SER A 142 -2.36 -19.09 8.58
C SER A 142 -1.92 -19.79 9.87
N ASN A 143 -2.83 -20.16 10.76
CA ASN A 143 -2.55 -20.87 12.00
C ASN A 143 -2.55 -22.41 11.88
N SER A 144 -2.75 -22.98 10.69
CA SER A 144 -2.92 -24.43 10.52
C SER A 144 -1.59 -25.23 10.56
N GLY A 145 -0.48 -24.63 11.01
CA GLY A 145 0.83 -25.30 11.09
C GLY A 145 1.53 -25.49 9.73
N VAL A 146 0.86 -25.18 8.64
CA VAL A 146 1.43 -25.27 7.27
C VAL A 146 2.25 -24.01 6.96
N HIS A 147 1.81 -22.85 7.47
CA HIS A 147 2.45 -21.54 7.28
C HIS A 147 3.20 -21.12 8.55
N THR A 148 4.43 -21.58 8.71
CA THR A 148 5.25 -21.31 9.91
C THR A 148 5.65 -19.84 10.10
N GLN A 149 5.45 -19.00 9.07
CA GLN A 149 5.86 -17.59 9.07
C GLN A 149 4.67 -16.60 9.12
N SER A 150 3.43 -17.07 9.05
CA SER A 150 2.25 -16.22 9.01
C SER A 150 1.36 -16.42 10.22
N SER A 151 0.96 -15.31 10.87
CA SER A 151 -0.06 -15.30 11.92
C SER A 151 -1.40 -14.73 11.40
N VAL A 152 -2.50 -15.19 11.99
CA VAL A 152 -3.83 -14.59 11.71
C VAL A 152 -3.84 -13.10 12.01
N TRP A 153 -3.16 -12.69 13.09
CA TRP A 153 -3.07 -11.30 13.48
C TRP A 153 -2.30 -10.45 12.45
N GLY A 154 -1.14 -10.94 12.01
CA GLY A 154 -0.35 -10.28 10.97
C GLY A 154 -1.14 -10.11 9.67
N ASN A 155 -1.81 -11.17 9.22
CA ASN A 155 -2.63 -11.13 8.02
C ASN A 155 -3.86 -10.21 8.16
N LEU A 156 -4.48 -10.16 9.34
CA LEU A 156 -5.57 -9.22 9.63
C LEU A 156 -5.08 -7.77 9.57
N LEU A 157 -3.90 -7.46 10.10
CA LEU A 157 -3.32 -6.13 10.04
C LEU A 157 -3.04 -5.70 8.58
N ILE A 158 -2.54 -6.60 7.73
CA ILE A 158 -2.36 -6.33 6.29
C ILE A 158 -3.71 -6.05 5.61
N PHE A 159 -4.74 -6.81 5.95
CA PHE A 159 -6.10 -6.55 5.45
C PHE A 159 -6.63 -5.18 5.88
N VAL A 160 -6.47 -4.82 7.15
CA VAL A 160 -6.82 -3.48 7.67
C VAL A 160 -6.03 -2.38 6.96
N SER A 161 -4.73 -2.58 6.72
CA SER A 161 -3.91 -1.66 5.91
C SER A 161 -4.49 -1.47 4.50
N SER A 162 -4.99 -2.53 3.87
CA SER A 162 -5.66 -2.47 2.57
C SER A 162 -6.98 -1.69 2.63
N CYS A 163 -7.77 -1.83 3.70
CA CYS A 163 -8.99 -1.04 3.93
C CYS A 163 -8.66 0.45 4.05
N VAL A 164 -7.62 0.78 4.81
CA VAL A 164 -7.17 2.17 4.99
C VAL A 164 -6.64 2.75 3.68
N SER A 165 -5.89 1.97 2.89
CA SER A 165 -5.41 2.36 1.57
C SER A 165 -6.57 2.67 0.62
N ALA A 166 -7.58 1.81 0.58
CA ALA A 166 -8.78 2.01 -0.23
C ALA A 166 -9.53 3.28 0.17
N SER A 167 -9.68 3.50 1.48
CA SER A 167 -10.31 4.71 2.03
C SER A 167 -9.56 5.97 1.59
N TYR A 168 -8.24 5.98 1.67
CA TYR A 168 -7.43 7.10 1.18
C TYR A 168 -7.65 7.34 -0.31
N MET A 169 -7.56 6.31 -1.14
CA MET A 169 -7.69 6.45 -2.60
C MET A 169 -9.04 7.03 -3.03
N VAL A 170 -10.12 6.66 -2.35
CA VAL A 170 -11.47 7.11 -2.69
C VAL A 170 -11.77 8.48 -2.10
N LEU A 171 -11.55 8.65 -0.79
CA LEU A 171 -11.94 9.86 -0.07
C LEU A 171 -11.03 11.06 -0.37
N CYS A 172 -9.73 10.81 -0.57
CA CYS A 172 -8.76 11.88 -0.78
C CYS A 172 -8.55 12.26 -2.26
N LYS A 173 -9.19 11.57 -3.21
CA LYS A 173 -9.06 11.87 -4.65
C LYS A 173 -9.34 13.33 -4.97
N ARG A 174 -10.42 13.90 -4.41
CA ARG A 174 -10.79 15.32 -4.65
C ARG A 174 -9.71 16.27 -4.15
N LEU A 175 -9.11 15.96 -3.01
CA LEU A 175 -8.03 16.74 -2.40
C LEU A 175 -6.77 16.72 -3.27
N VAL A 176 -6.36 15.53 -3.73
CA VAL A 176 -5.22 15.35 -4.65
C VAL A 176 -5.45 16.02 -6.00
N GLY A 177 -6.69 16.10 -6.47
CA GLY A 177 -7.06 16.83 -7.69
C GLY A 177 -7.00 18.35 -7.54
N LYS A 178 -7.24 18.88 -6.34
CA LYS A 178 -7.34 20.32 -6.05
C LYS A 178 -5.98 20.99 -5.87
N TYR A 179 -5.04 20.33 -5.19
CA TYR A 179 -3.72 20.85 -4.86
C TYR A 179 -2.62 20.15 -5.65
N ARG A 180 -1.40 20.72 -5.66
CA ARG A 180 -0.24 20.01 -6.19
C ARG A 180 0.03 18.75 -5.37
N VAL A 181 0.44 17.68 -6.02
CA VAL A 181 0.74 16.41 -5.36
C VAL A 181 1.83 16.59 -4.30
N THR A 182 2.87 17.36 -4.62
CA THR A 182 3.96 17.71 -3.70
C THR A 182 3.45 18.44 -2.46
N THR A 183 2.50 19.35 -2.61
CA THR A 183 1.86 20.05 -1.48
C THR A 183 1.06 19.10 -0.60
N VAL A 184 0.22 18.24 -1.18
CA VAL A 184 -0.59 17.27 -0.43
C VAL A 184 0.30 16.30 0.33
N LEU A 185 1.31 15.71 -0.33
CA LEU A 185 2.21 14.75 0.30
C LEU A 185 3.08 15.40 1.39
N ARG A 186 3.53 16.63 1.19
CA ARG A 186 4.27 17.37 2.23
C ARG A 186 3.44 17.49 3.51
N TRP A 187 2.21 17.97 3.39
CA TRP A 187 1.33 18.09 4.55
C TRP A 187 1.04 16.73 5.21
N ILE A 188 0.77 15.69 4.40
CA ILE A 188 0.54 14.33 4.90
C ILE A 188 1.76 13.83 5.67
N TYR A 189 2.95 13.86 5.08
CA TYR A 189 4.13 13.28 5.71
C TYR A 189 4.66 14.09 6.87
N CYS A 190 4.65 15.44 6.79
CA CYS A 190 5.04 16.26 7.93
C CYS A 190 4.09 16.08 9.13
N ALA A 191 2.78 16.05 8.89
CA ALA A 191 1.80 15.80 9.94
C ALA A 191 1.94 14.37 10.50
N SER A 192 2.13 13.35 9.65
CA SER A 192 2.32 11.97 10.08
C SER A 192 3.60 11.78 10.90
N ALA A 193 4.70 12.38 10.45
CA ALA A 193 5.97 12.35 11.19
C ALA A 193 5.82 13.03 12.56
N PHE A 194 5.16 14.18 12.62
CA PHE A 194 4.88 14.87 13.87
C PHE A 194 4.07 14.03 14.85
N VAL A 195 3.03 13.32 14.34
CA VAL A 195 2.16 12.47 15.19
C VAL A 195 2.90 11.23 15.68
N ILE A 196 3.71 10.58 14.83
CA ILE A 196 4.37 9.31 15.20
C ILE A 196 5.64 9.49 16.03
N LEU A 197 6.32 10.62 15.88
CA LEU A 197 7.62 10.89 16.51
C LEU A 197 7.65 10.63 18.03
N PRO A 198 6.68 11.11 18.82
CA PRO A 198 6.69 10.87 20.27
C PRO A 198 6.59 9.40 20.69
N PHE A 199 6.08 8.55 19.80
CA PHE A 199 5.84 7.12 20.07
C PHE A 199 6.97 6.21 19.59
N GLY A 200 7.79 6.66 18.65
CA GLY A 200 8.76 5.78 18.01
C GLY A 200 10.15 6.35 17.86
N VAL A 201 10.45 7.52 18.42
CA VAL A 201 11.80 8.10 18.35
C VAL A 201 12.82 7.23 19.10
N ASP A 202 12.45 6.70 20.25
CA ASP A 202 13.33 5.83 21.04
C ASP A 202 13.66 4.55 20.26
N ASP A 203 12.66 3.95 19.60
CA ASP A 203 12.88 2.78 18.72
C ASP A 203 13.85 3.07 17.58
N VAL A 204 13.78 4.27 16.97
CA VAL A 204 14.71 4.66 15.89
C VAL A 204 16.14 4.76 16.41
N LEU A 205 16.33 5.30 17.62
CA LEU A 205 17.65 5.44 18.23
C LEU A 205 18.30 4.09 18.62
N THR A 206 17.50 3.02 18.74
CA THR A 206 18.00 1.67 19.03
C THR A 206 18.45 0.90 17.78
N ILE A 207 18.28 1.46 16.56
CA ILE A 207 18.71 0.77 15.33
C ILE A 207 20.24 0.67 15.30
N ASP A 208 20.76 -0.53 15.37
CA ASP A 208 22.19 -0.80 15.24
C ASP A 208 22.53 -1.22 13.80
N PHE A 209 22.94 -0.26 12.99
CA PHE A 209 23.39 -0.52 11.62
C PHE A 209 24.74 -1.25 11.55
N SER A 210 25.53 -1.23 12.62
CA SER A 210 26.84 -1.90 12.64
C SER A 210 26.72 -3.43 12.79
N ALA A 211 25.61 -3.90 13.36
CA ALA A 211 25.29 -5.32 13.48
C ALA A 211 24.75 -5.94 12.17
N MET A 212 24.53 -5.12 11.13
CA MET A 212 23.97 -5.56 9.85
C MET A 212 25.10 -5.96 8.88
N ASP A 213 24.98 -7.13 8.26
CA ASP A 213 25.84 -7.45 7.12
C ASP A 213 25.46 -6.56 5.90
N THR A 214 26.32 -6.52 4.88
CA THR A 214 26.13 -5.67 3.70
C THR A 214 24.77 -5.90 3.01
N LYS A 215 24.29 -7.14 3.00
CA LYS A 215 23.01 -7.51 2.38
C LYS A 215 21.85 -6.93 3.14
N ILE A 216 21.84 -7.07 4.46
CA ILE A 216 20.81 -6.53 5.35
C ILE A 216 20.85 -5.00 5.37
N LEU A 217 22.04 -4.42 5.39
CA LEU A 217 22.21 -2.97 5.32
C LEU A 217 21.61 -2.40 4.02
N LEU A 218 21.91 -3.01 2.86
CA LEU A 218 21.33 -2.59 1.57
C LEU A 218 19.80 -2.77 1.54
N ALA A 219 19.29 -3.88 2.09
CA ALA A 219 17.85 -4.09 2.23
C ALA A 219 17.20 -3.02 3.11
N SER A 220 17.81 -2.70 4.25
CA SER A 220 17.34 -1.66 5.18
C SER A 220 17.32 -0.28 4.52
N LEU A 221 18.38 0.08 3.82
CA LEU A 221 18.43 1.34 3.06
C LEU A 221 17.38 1.37 1.95
N PHE A 222 17.19 0.26 1.22
CA PHE A 222 16.15 0.18 0.22
C PHE A 222 14.77 0.47 0.82
N VAL A 223 14.34 -0.26 1.85
CA VAL A 223 12.98 -0.12 2.42
C VAL A 223 12.77 1.21 3.15
N LEU A 224 13.83 1.84 3.66
CA LEU A 224 13.74 3.15 4.29
C LEU A 224 13.60 4.29 3.26
N PHE A 225 14.28 4.23 2.12
CA PHE A 225 14.38 5.35 1.20
C PHE A 225 13.52 5.21 -0.05
N VAL A 226 13.50 4.04 -0.70
CA VAL A 226 12.91 3.89 -2.04
C VAL A 226 11.38 3.87 -2.01
N PRO A 227 10.71 3.00 -1.22
CA PRO A 227 9.25 2.87 -1.23
C PRO A 227 8.53 3.95 -0.41
N THR A 228 9.26 4.78 0.34
CA THR A 228 8.64 5.70 1.29
C THR A 228 7.95 6.89 0.64
N TYR A 229 8.60 7.56 -0.31
CA TYR A 229 8.08 8.79 -0.92
C TYR A 229 7.73 8.63 -2.40
N LEU A 230 8.64 8.10 -3.21
CA LEU A 230 8.50 8.07 -4.67
C LEU A 230 7.26 7.33 -5.18
N PRO A 231 6.93 6.10 -4.72
CA PRO A 231 5.72 5.42 -5.17
C PRO A 231 4.44 6.16 -4.81
N ASN A 232 4.41 6.79 -3.62
CA ASN A 232 3.26 7.59 -3.19
C ASN A 232 3.11 8.86 -4.03
N LEU A 233 4.22 9.48 -4.45
CA LEU A 233 4.20 10.59 -5.40
C LEU A 233 3.60 10.15 -6.73
N LEU A 234 4.02 9.01 -7.27
CA LEU A 234 3.55 8.46 -8.53
C LEU A 234 2.07 8.03 -8.48
N LEU A 235 1.64 7.39 -7.38
CA LEU A 235 0.24 7.06 -7.15
C LEU A 235 -0.63 8.33 -7.14
N ASN A 236 -0.27 9.32 -6.34
CA ASN A 236 -1.03 10.56 -6.22
C ASN A 236 -1.03 11.38 -7.52
N TYR A 237 0.09 11.39 -8.25
CA TYR A 237 0.14 11.95 -9.60
C TYR A 237 -0.88 11.26 -10.53
N SER A 238 -0.97 9.93 -10.47
CA SER A 238 -1.89 9.14 -11.30
C SER A 238 -3.35 9.37 -10.90
N LEU A 239 -3.67 9.45 -9.61
CA LEU A 239 -5.02 9.70 -9.09
C LEU A 239 -5.60 11.05 -9.53
N ARG A 240 -4.80 12.01 -10.01
CA ARG A 240 -5.31 13.26 -10.59
C ARG A 240 -6.07 13.03 -11.89
N SER A 241 -5.65 12.07 -12.70
CA SER A 241 -6.18 11.82 -14.04
C SER A 241 -6.85 10.45 -14.21
N VAL A 242 -6.62 9.52 -13.27
CA VAL A 242 -7.15 8.15 -13.30
C VAL A 242 -8.11 7.94 -12.14
N ALA A 243 -9.18 7.19 -12.36
CA ALA A 243 -10.13 6.84 -11.30
C ALA A 243 -9.49 5.94 -10.25
N PRO A 244 -9.88 6.02 -8.96
CA PRO A 244 -9.35 5.15 -7.91
C PRO A 244 -9.47 3.66 -8.24
N THR A 245 -10.62 3.23 -8.76
CA THR A 245 -10.88 1.85 -9.20
C THR A 245 -9.92 1.40 -10.31
N ALA A 246 -9.66 2.25 -11.31
CA ALA A 246 -8.71 1.95 -12.37
C ALA A 246 -7.25 1.98 -11.89
N SER A 247 -6.92 2.87 -10.94
CA SER A 247 -5.57 2.95 -10.36
C SER A 247 -5.25 1.75 -9.49
N SER A 248 -6.22 1.27 -8.69
CA SER A 248 -6.02 0.15 -7.76
C SER A 248 -5.78 -1.18 -8.46
N ILE A 249 -6.27 -1.36 -9.70
CA ILE A 249 -6.05 -2.56 -10.51
C ILE A 249 -4.57 -2.89 -10.69
N TYR A 250 -3.72 -1.88 -10.78
CA TYR A 250 -2.28 -2.08 -10.94
C TYR A 250 -1.62 -2.74 -9.72
N ALA A 251 -2.30 -2.79 -8.57
CA ALA A 251 -1.83 -3.54 -7.40
C ALA A 251 -1.67 -5.05 -7.66
N TYR A 252 -2.32 -5.60 -8.69
CA TYR A 252 -2.13 -7.01 -9.08
C TYR A 252 -0.74 -7.34 -9.64
N ILE A 253 0.07 -6.34 -9.96
CA ILE A 253 1.48 -6.52 -10.28
C ILE A 253 2.25 -6.98 -9.03
N GLN A 254 1.82 -6.53 -7.84
CA GLN A 254 2.56 -6.75 -6.59
C GLN A 254 2.76 -8.23 -6.25
N PRO A 255 1.73 -9.10 -6.19
CA PRO A 255 1.95 -10.49 -5.81
C PRO A 255 2.81 -11.25 -6.83
N VAL A 256 2.70 -10.92 -8.12
CA VAL A 256 3.52 -11.57 -9.16
C VAL A 256 5.01 -11.31 -8.92
N VAL A 257 5.37 -10.05 -8.69
CA VAL A 257 6.76 -9.65 -8.42
C VAL A 257 7.21 -10.10 -7.04
N ALA A 258 6.36 -9.94 -6.00
CA ALA A 258 6.68 -10.32 -4.63
C ALA A 258 6.93 -11.84 -4.50
N VAL A 259 6.07 -12.68 -5.09
CA VAL A 259 6.23 -14.15 -5.11
C VAL A 259 7.53 -14.52 -5.84
N ALA A 260 7.75 -13.98 -7.04
CA ALA A 260 8.96 -14.27 -7.82
C ALA A 260 10.23 -13.92 -7.04
N LEU A 261 10.27 -12.75 -6.39
CA LEU A 261 11.41 -12.33 -5.59
C LEU A 261 11.56 -13.16 -4.31
N SER A 262 10.47 -13.43 -3.57
CA SER A 262 10.50 -14.19 -2.32
C SER A 262 11.00 -15.61 -2.53
N VAL A 263 10.57 -16.28 -3.60
CA VAL A 263 11.04 -17.61 -3.97
C VAL A 263 12.50 -17.57 -4.44
N ALA A 264 12.86 -16.58 -5.28
CA ALA A 264 14.24 -16.42 -5.75
C ALA A 264 15.23 -16.13 -4.60
N MET A 265 14.81 -15.38 -3.60
CA MET A 265 15.59 -15.05 -2.39
C MET A 265 15.53 -16.16 -1.32
N ARG A 266 14.75 -17.22 -1.53
CA ARG A 266 14.51 -18.32 -0.59
C ARG A 266 13.96 -17.87 0.77
N LEU A 267 13.16 -16.84 0.77
CA LEU A 267 12.52 -16.27 1.98
C LEU A 267 11.22 -16.96 2.30
N ASP A 268 10.55 -17.50 1.28
CA ASP A 268 9.24 -18.12 1.42
C ASP A 268 9.05 -19.20 0.36
N LYS A 269 8.06 -20.08 0.55
CA LYS A 269 7.66 -21.13 -0.38
C LYS A 269 6.19 -20.92 -0.77
N LEU A 270 5.90 -21.12 -2.05
CA LEU A 270 4.53 -21.07 -2.52
C LEU A 270 3.79 -22.35 -2.10
N HIS A 271 2.89 -22.23 -1.14
CA HIS A 271 2.05 -23.33 -0.67
C HIS A 271 0.86 -23.55 -1.63
N PRO A 272 0.44 -24.82 -1.87
CA PRO A 272 -0.67 -25.12 -2.79
C PRO A 272 -2.00 -24.49 -2.39
N ASP A 273 -2.29 -24.39 -1.09
CA ASP A 273 -3.49 -23.73 -0.55
C ASP A 273 -3.47 -22.22 -0.78
N THR A 274 -2.35 -21.55 -0.53
CA THR A 274 -2.15 -20.13 -0.86
C THR A 274 -2.33 -19.89 -2.36
N LEU A 275 -1.81 -20.78 -3.21
CA LEU A 275 -2.01 -20.70 -4.66
C LEU A 275 -3.48 -20.81 -5.03
N LEU A 276 -4.21 -21.77 -4.43
CA LEU A 276 -5.65 -21.94 -4.66
C LEU A 276 -6.43 -20.67 -4.27
N PHE A 277 -6.16 -20.11 -3.10
CA PHE A 277 -6.84 -18.89 -2.64
C PHE A 277 -6.48 -17.67 -3.49
N ALA A 278 -5.23 -17.57 -3.94
CA ALA A 278 -4.80 -16.54 -4.89
C ALA A 278 -5.60 -16.65 -6.21
N VAL A 279 -5.79 -17.85 -6.75
CA VAL A 279 -6.60 -18.06 -7.96
C VAL A 279 -8.05 -17.60 -7.75
N VAL A 280 -8.66 -17.89 -6.59
CA VAL A 280 -10.02 -17.42 -6.26
C VAL A 280 -10.08 -15.88 -6.20
N ILE A 281 -9.09 -15.24 -5.59
CA ILE A 281 -9.00 -13.78 -5.54
C ILE A 281 -8.87 -13.20 -6.95
N PHE A 282 -7.96 -13.72 -7.76
CA PHE A 282 -7.75 -13.24 -9.13
C PHE A 282 -8.97 -13.49 -10.04
N ALA A 283 -9.70 -14.60 -9.86
CA ALA A 283 -10.95 -14.84 -10.55
C ALA A 283 -12.02 -13.79 -10.18
N GLY A 284 -12.16 -13.49 -8.89
CA GLY A 284 -13.05 -12.42 -8.41
C GLY A 284 -12.72 -11.06 -9.03
N VAL A 285 -11.45 -10.74 -9.09
CA VAL A 285 -10.94 -9.54 -9.74
C VAL A 285 -11.23 -9.51 -11.23
N ALA A 286 -10.95 -10.59 -11.93
CA ALA A 286 -11.20 -10.68 -13.38
C ALA A 286 -12.69 -10.44 -13.71
N LEU A 287 -13.62 -10.92 -12.85
CA LEU A 287 -15.04 -10.64 -12.97
C LEU A 287 -15.35 -9.15 -12.82
N VAL A 288 -14.76 -8.49 -11.83
CA VAL A 288 -14.91 -7.02 -11.63
C VAL A 288 -14.39 -6.27 -12.85
N LEU A 289 -13.19 -6.62 -13.36
CA LEU A 289 -12.59 -5.98 -14.53
C LEU A 289 -13.43 -6.15 -15.79
N ASN A 290 -13.96 -7.35 -16.02
CA ASN A 290 -14.83 -7.61 -17.17
C ASN A 290 -16.12 -6.80 -17.11
N SER A 291 -16.60 -6.46 -15.91
CA SER A 291 -17.76 -5.59 -15.76
C SER A 291 -17.50 -4.16 -16.26
N TYR A 292 -16.29 -3.61 -16.04
CA TYR A 292 -15.92 -2.29 -16.55
C TYR A 292 -15.76 -2.24 -18.08
N ARG A 293 -15.33 -3.35 -18.70
CA ARG A 293 -15.19 -3.43 -20.17
C ARG A 293 -16.53 -3.42 -20.90
N GLN A 294 -17.58 -3.88 -20.22
CA GLN A 294 -18.93 -4.01 -20.80
C GLN A 294 -19.85 -2.83 -20.52
N SER A 295 -19.49 -1.92 -19.62
CA SER A 295 -20.23 -0.67 -19.42
C SER A 295 -19.85 0.30 -20.53
N PRO A 296 -20.83 0.85 -21.31
CA PRO A 296 -20.53 1.92 -22.25
C PRO A 296 -19.93 3.09 -21.49
N LYS A 297 -18.92 3.73 -22.10
CA LYS A 297 -18.34 4.96 -21.59
C LYS A 297 -19.48 5.96 -21.40
N VAL A 298 -19.91 6.19 -20.17
CA VAL A 298 -20.73 7.35 -19.84
C VAL A 298 -19.81 8.55 -20.07
N GLY A 299 -20.16 9.34 -21.09
CA GLY A 299 -19.42 10.49 -21.56
C GLY A 299 -19.34 11.63 -20.56
#